data_e41e530ff1d3ee7c75e021d58dbbe2be
#
_entry.id   e41e530ff1d3ee7c75e021d58dbbe2be
#
_cell.length_a   1.000
_cell.length_b   1.000
_cell.length_c   1.000
_cell.angle_alpha   90.00
_cell.angle_beta   90.00
_cell.angle_gamma   90.00
#
_symmetry.space_group_name_H-M   'P 1'
#
loop_
_entity.id
_entity.type
_entity.pdbx_description
1 polymer ?
#
loop_
_entity_poly.entity_id
_entity_poly.type
_entity_poly.pdbx_seq_one_letter_code
_entity_poly.pdbx_strand_id
1 'polypeptide(L)'
;FYLRNGYTLEQIERESALDLEASVADVARLLADAEAASSGYRVVQWQVPTPAEYLDAYAWMKSRMSTDTPMGELEFDEEVWDAARVERHERRVLDGGRTMLVTAAQHAETGELVAFNELVIGADPAGPSQQQDTLVLREHRGHRLGMLVKCAGLTTWRAEIAPHSPKVITYNAEENRPMLDINEAIGFVPVA
;
A
#
# COMPACT_ATOMS: atom_id res chain seq x y z
N PHE A 1 -28.16 -7.49 -15.46
CA PHE A 1 -29.16 -6.60 -14.83
C PHE A 1 -28.78 -5.15 -15.03
N TYR A 2 -27.62 -4.72 -14.55
CA TYR A 2 -27.20 -3.31 -14.51
C TYR A 2 -27.19 -2.66 -15.90
N LEU A 3 -26.52 -3.23 -16.89
CA LEU A 3 -26.47 -2.68 -18.25
C LEU A 3 -27.86 -2.51 -18.90
N ARG A 4 -28.81 -3.42 -18.59
CA ARG A 4 -30.20 -3.33 -19.10
C ARG A 4 -31.01 -2.21 -18.42
N ASN A 5 -30.54 -1.69 -17.30
CA ASN A 5 -31.17 -0.58 -16.54
C ASN A 5 -30.41 0.74 -16.68
N GLY A 6 -29.57 0.89 -17.71
CA GLY A 6 -28.90 2.14 -18.04
C GLY A 6 -27.63 2.43 -17.25
N TYR A 7 -27.09 1.45 -16.49
CA TYR A 7 -25.78 1.59 -15.84
C TYR A 7 -24.67 1.29 -16.84
N THR A 8 -23.57 1.99 -16.73
CA THR A 8 -22.32 1.73 -17.47
C THR A 8 -21.32 1.02 -16.58
N LEU A 9 -20.42 0.25 -17.19
CA LEU A 9 -19.30 -0.36 -16.49
C LEU A 9 -18.12 0.62 -16.57
N GLU A 10 -17.80 1.29 -15.47
CA GLU A 10 -16.79 2.33 -15.43
C GLU A 10 -15.41 1.79 -15.01
N GLN A 11 -15.37 0.78 -14.13
CA GLN A 11 -14.11 0.23 -13.63
C GLN A 11 -14.23 -1.26 -13.35
N ILE A 12 -13.14 -1.98 -13.59
CA ILE A 12 -12.96 -3.38 -13.17
C ILE A 12 -11.81 -3.42 -12.19
N GLU A 13 -12.04 -3.95 -11.00
CA GLU A 13 -11.01 -4.23 -10.03
C GLU A 13 -10.57 -5.69 -10.11
N ARG A 14 -9.27 -5.88 -10.16
CA ARG A 14 -8.64 -7.20 -10.13
C ARG A 14 -8.19 -7.51 -8.70
N GLU A 15 -8.73 -8.60 -8.15
CA GLU A 15 -8.20 -9.18 -6.94
C GLU A 15 -6.97 -10.02 -7.28
N SER A 16 -5.89 -9.84 -6.51
CA SER A 16 -4.67 -10.62 -6.65
C SER A 16 -4.15 -11.04 -5.28
N ALA A 17 -3.50 -12.19 -5.22
CA ALA A 17 -2.93 -12.73 -3.99
C ALA A 17 -1.45 -13.08 -4.15
N LEU A 18 -0.68 -12.84 -3.08
CA LEU A 18 0.72 -13.21 -2.93
C LEU A 18 0.83 -14.30 -1.86
N ASP A 19 1.43 -15.42 -2.19
CA ASP A 19 1.83 -16.43 -1.21
C ASP A 19 3.05 -15.93 -0.44
N LEU A 20 2.89 -15.75 0.87
CA LEU A 20 3.94 -15.16 1.72
C LEU A 20 5.12 -16.10 1.97
N GLU A 21 4.93 -17.42 1.87
CA GLU A 21 6.02 -18.38 2.03
C GLU A 21 6.82 -18.54 0.74
N ALA A 22 6.14 -18.74 -0.37
CA ALA A 22 6.77 -18.94 -1.67
C ALA A 22 7.55 -17.71 -2.17
N SER A 23 7.11 -16.50 -1.81
CA SER A 23 7.66 -15.22 -2.33
C SER A 23 8.92 -14.71 -1.63
N VAL A 24 9.38 -15.35 -0.54
CA VAL A 24 10.46 -14.82 0.32
C VAL A 24 11.74 -14.45 -0.42
N ALA A 25 12.25 -15.36 -1.25
CA ALA A 25 13.49 -15.13 -1.96
C ALA A 25 13.37 -14.00 -3.00
N ASP A 26 12.25 -13.93 -3.69
CA ASP A 26 12.00 -12.89 -4.69
C ASP A 26 11.78 -11.53 -4.04
N VAL A 27 11.04 -11.44 -2.94
CA VAL A 27 10.85 -10.21 -2.17
C VAL A 27 12.19 -9.68 -1.66
N ALA A 28 13.07 -10.54 -1.11
CA ALA A 28 14.38 -10.12 -0.62
C ALA A 28 15.28 -9.59 -1.76
N ARG A 29 15.29 -10.26 -2.91
CA ARG A 29 16.03 -9.81 -4.10
C ARG A 29 15.51 -8.48 -4.62
N LEU A 30 14.17 -8.34 -4.77
CA LEU A 30 13.54 -7.11 -5.25
C LEU A 30 13.74 -5.94 -4.29
N LEU A 31 13.76 -6.20 -2.97
CA LEU A 31 14.08 -5.19 -1.96
C LEU A 31 15.51 -4.67 -2.17
N ALA A 32 16.50 -5.55 -2.28
CA ALA A 32 17.89 -5.15 -2.51
C ALA A 32 18.06 -4.33 -3.80
N ASP A 33 17.40 -4.75 -4.89
CA ASP A 33 17.40 -4.02 -6.17
C ASP A 33 16.73 -2.63 -6.05
N ALA A 34 15.66 -2.55 -5.25
CA ALA A 34 14.96 -1.28 -5.03
C ALA A 34 15.77 -0.33 -4.14
N GLU A 35 16.40 -0.83 -3.07
CA GLU A 35 17.30 -0.06 -2.21
C GLU A 35 18.47 0.53 -3.01
N ALA A 36 19.09 -0.26 -3.88
CA ALA A 36 20.17 0.21 -4.74
C ALA A 36 19.73 1.33 -5.71
N ALA A 37 18.47 1.30 -6.14
CA ALA A 37 17.90 2.30 -7.07
C ALA A 37 17.29 3.53 -6.36
N SER A 38 17.11 3.47 -5.03
CA SER A 38 16.46 4.49 -4.21
C SER A 38 17.45 5.36 -3.45
N SER A 39 18.63 5.62 -4.04
CA SER A 39 19.61 6.52 -3.43
C SER A 39 18.99 7.88 -3.10
N GLY A 40 19.19 8.37 -1.87
CA GLY A 40 18.58 9.61 -1.38
C GLY A 40 17.24 9.42 -0.65
N TYR A 41 16.80 8.17 -0.49
CA TYR A 41 15.59 7.83 0.29
C TYR A 41 15.91 6.82 1.38
N ARG A 42 15.13 6.85 2.47
CA ARG A 42 15.20 5.86 3.52
C ARG A 42 13.81 5.31 3.83
N VAL A 43 13.74 4.05 4.20
CA VAL A 43 12.50 3.42 4.67
C VAL A 43 12.27 3.79 6.12
N VAL A 44 11.05 4.20 6.45
CA VAL A 44 10.53 4.35 7.81
C VAL A 44 9.26 3.52 7.95
N GLN A 45 9.07 2.89 9.11
CA GLN A 45 7.94 1.99 9.35
C GLN A 45 7.36 2.23 10.73
N TRP A 46 6.04 2.06 10.83
CA TRP A 46 5.35 2.07 12.11
C TRP A 46 4.09 1.21 12.06
N GLN A 47 3.76 0.60 13.18
CA GLN A 47 2.41 0.09 13.41
C GLN A 47 1.53 1.26 13.88
N VAL A 48 0.27 1.26 13.48
CA VAL A 48 -0.67 2.29 13.97
C VAL A 48 -0.86 2.18 15.48
N PRO A 49 -0.97 3.31 16.23
CA PRO A 49 -1.20 4.66 15.74
C PRO A 49 0.07 5.31 15.16
N THR A 50 -0.14 6.13 14.13
CA THR A 50 0.94 6.90 13.49
C THR A 50 1.65 7.81 14.48
N PRO A 51 3.01 7.79 14.53
CA PRO A 51 3.77 8.73 15.35
C PRO A 51 3.47 10.19 15.01
N ALA A 52 3.41 11.05 16.03
CA ALA A 52 3.04 12.45 15.87
C ALA A 52 3.92 13.19 14.83
N GLU A 53 5.17 12.80 14.71
CA GLU A 53 6.13 13.38 13.75
C GLU A 53 5.80 13.08 12.28
N TYR A 54 5.03 12.01 12.00
CA TYR A 54 4.61 11.64 10.64
C TYR A 54 3.15 11.96 10.35
N LEU A 55 2.35 12.30 11.36
CA LEU A 55 0.90 12.33 11.26
C LEU A 55 0.39 13.30 10.20
N ASP A 56 0.88 14.53 10.18
CA ASP A 56 0.45 15.55 9.20
C ASP A 56 0.94 15.20 7.79
N ALA A 57 2.19 14.72 7.65
CA ALA A 57 2.75 14.31 6.37
C ALA A 57 2.01 13.11 5.79
N TYR A 58 1.68 12.13 6.62
CA TYR A 58 0.92 10.95 6.23
C TYR A 58 -0.52 11.33 5.86
N ALA A 59 -1.19 12.19 6.62
CA ALA A 59 -2.52 12.70 6.29
C ALA A 59 -2.53 13.39 4.92
N TRP A 60 -1.53 14.22 4.66
CA TRP A 60 -1.39 14.87 3.35
C TRP A 60 -1.22 13.85 2.22
N MET A 61 -0.38 12.84 2.40
CA MET A 61 -0.21 11.77 1.40
C MET A 61 -1.51 10.97 1.17
N LYS A 62 -2.30 10.71 2.20
CA LYS A 62 -3.62 10.07 2.08
C LYS A 62 -4.57 10.92 1.23
N SER A 63 -4.53 12.25 1.37
CA SER A 63 -5.32 13.15 0.50
C SER A 63 -4.91 13.01 -0.97
N ARG A 64 -3.61 12.87 -1.24
CA ARG A 64 -3.08 12.71 -2.61
C ARG A 64 -3.49 11.40 -3.29
N MET A 65 -3.97 10.40 -2.55
CA MET A 65 -4.50 9.17 -3.15
C MET A 65 -5.63 9.46 -4.13
N SER A 66 -6.53 10.38 -3.81
CA SER A 66 -7.68 10.73 -4.67
C SER A 66 -7.29 11.47 -5.96
N THR A 67 -6.11 12.10 -6.01
CA THR A 67 -5.68 12.92 -7.16
C THR A 67 -4.55 12.31 -7.98
N ASP A 68 -3.72 11.47 -7.37
CA ASP A 68 -2.51 10.91 -7.99
C ASP A 68 -2.66 9.46 -8.46
N THR A 69 -3.74 8.78 -8.05
CA THR A 69 -4.04 7.42 -8.49
C THR A 69 -4.89 7.46 -9.76
N PRO A 70 -4.63 6.58 -10.75
CA PRO A 70 -5.51 6.45 -11.92
C PRO A 70 -6.90 6.00 -11.50
N MET A 71 -7.94 6.75 -11.86
CA MET A 71 -9.32 6.51 -11.46
C MET A 71 -10.24 6.16 -12.66
N GLY A 72 -9.66 5.92 -13.85
CA GLY A 72 -10.45 5.70 -15.06
C GLY A 72 -11.31 6.92 -15.40
N GLU A 73 -12.58 6.69 -15.75
CA GLU A 73 -13.56 7.73 -16.03
C GLU A 73 -14.41 8.11 -14.78
N LEU A 74 -14.09 7.55 -13.62
CA LEU A 74 -14.76 7.87 -12.37
C LEU A 74 -14.37 9.29 -11.90
N GLU A 75 -15.38 10.13 -11.66
CA GLU A 75 -15.21 11.45 -11.06
C GLU A 75 -15.32 11.31 -9.54
N PHE A 76 -14.24 11.61 -8.83
CA PHE A 76 -14.23 11.70 -7.37
C PHE A 76 -13.85 13.10 -6.96
N ASP A 77 -14.54 13.61 -5.94
CA ASP A 77 -14.09 14.82 -5.25
C ASP A 77 -12.75 14.56 -4.57
N GLU A 78 -11.91 15.60 -4.51
CA GLU A 78 -10.64 15.50 -3.77
C GLU A 78 -10.93 15.18 -2.30
N GLU A 79 -10.42 14.05 -1.83
CA GLU A 79 -10.50 13.69 -0.42
C GLU A 79 -9.50 14.48 0.40
N VAL A 80 -9.98 15.19 1.40
CA VAL A 80 -9.12 15.88 2.36
C VAL A 80 -8.94 15.02 3.60
N TRP A 81 -7.70 14.66 3.88
CA TRP A 81 -7.29 14.02 5.12
C TRP A 81 -6.51 15.00 5.98
N ASP A 82 -6.86 15.06 7.25
CA ASP A 82 -6.15 15.74 8.30
C ASP A 82 -5.71 14.75 9.39
N ALA A 83 -4.89 15.19 10.32
CA ALA A 83 -4.43 14.38 11.44
C ALA A 83 -5.60 13.72 12.19
N ALA A 84 -6.68 14.46 12.46
CA ALA A 84 -7.84 13.93 13.16
C ALA A 84 -8.57 12.85 12.38
N ARG A 85 -8.60 12.92 11.03
CA ARG A 85 -9.18 11.87 10.16
C ARG A 85 -8.31 10.61 10.18
N VAL A 86 -6.99 10.75 10.14
CA VAL A 86 -6.05 9.63 10.27
C VAL A 86 -6.26 8.94 11.62
N GLU A 87 -6.25 9.68 12.73
CA GLU A 87 -6.47 9.11 14.07
C GLU A 87 -7.82 8.39 14.20
N ARG A 88 -8.89 8.94 13.61
CA ARG A 88 -10.20 8.27 13.60
C ARG A 88 -10.20 6.99 12.77
N HIS A 89 -9.49 6.98 11.64
CA HIS A 89 -9.34 5.81 10.79
C HIS A 89 -8.58 4.70 11.53
N GLU A 90 -7.43 5.04 12.10
CA GLU A 90 -6.59 4.09 12.83
C GLU A 90 -7.27 3.54 14.09
N ARG A 91 -8.03 4.38 14.80
CA ARG A 91 -8.85 3.91 15.93
C ARG A 91 -9.85 2.84 15.50
N ARG A 92 -10.50 2.98 14.35
CA ARG A 92 -11.41 1.94 13.82
C ARG A 92 -10.67 0.65 13.48
N VAL A 93 -9.44 0.76 12.98
CA VAL A 93 -8.58 -0.42 12.73
C VAL A 93 -8.31 -1.14 14.05
N LEU A 94 -7.87 -0.41 15.08
CA LEU A 94 -7.55 -0.97 16.39
C LEU A 94 -8.78 -1.49 17.14
N ASP A 95 -9.88 -0.76 17.15
CA ASP A 95 -11.14 -1.16 17.77
C ASP A 95 -11.72 -2.43 17.11
N GLY A 96 -11.44 -2.62 15.81
CA GLY A 96 -11.76 -3.84 15.08
C GLY A 96 -10.82 -5.01 15.33
N GLY A 97 -9.89 -4.90 16.29
CA GLY A 97 -8.89 -5.93 16.60
C GLY A 97 -7.91 -6.21 15.45
N ARG A 98 -7.73 -5.24 14.56
CA ARG A 98 -6.81 -5.35 13.41
C ARG A 98 -5.44 -4.81 13.77
N THR A 99 -4.42 -5.34 13.11
CA THR A 99 -3.06 -4.80 13.13
C THR A 99 -2.73 -4.21 11.76
N MET A 100 -2.15 -3.03 11.73
CA MET A 100 -1.77 -2.34 10.49
C MET A 100 -0.33 -1.83 10.57
N LEU A 101 0.43 -2.10 9.52
CA LEU A 101 1.78 -1.57 9.30
C LEU A 101 1.73 -0.57 8.17
N VAL A 102 2.29 0.61 8.41
CA VAL A 102 2.61 1.59 7.38
C VAL A 102 4.11 1.54 7.12
N THR A 103 4.46 1.40 5.85
CA THR A 103 5.84 1.48 5.37
C THR A 103 5.95 2.68 4.45
N ALA A 104 6.80 3.64 4.77
CA ALA A 104 6.97 4.85 3.97
C ALA A 104 8.42 5.03 3.51
N ALA A 105 8.59 5.70 2.38
CA ALA A 105 9.87 6.22 1.94
C ALA A 105 9.96 7.70 2.30
N GLN A 106 11.03 8.07 2.97
CA GLN A 106 11.34 9.43 3.38
C GLN A 106 12.54 9.96 2.57
N HIS A 107 12.41 11.14 2.00
CA HIS A 107 13.51 11.80 1.31
C HIS A 107 14.60 12.20 2.32
N ALA A 108 15.84 11.78 2.09
CA ALA A 108 16.89 11.87 3.11
C ALA A 108 17.30 13.30 3.46
N GLU A 109 17.24 14.23 2.49
CA GLU A 109 17.64 15.63 2.69
C GLU A 109 16.50 16.48 3.29
N THR A 110 15.26 16.31 2.81
CA THR A 110 14.12 17.15 3.23
C THR A 110 13.37 16.59 4.41
N GLY A 111 13.45 15.28 4.65
CA GLY A 111 12.65 14.58 5.65
C GLY A 111 11.19 14.35 5.26
N GLU A 112 10.79 14.72 4.05
CA GLU A 112 9.42 14.54 3.56
C GLU A 112 9.10 13.07 3.30
N LEU A 113 7.89 12.63 3.65
CA LEU A 113 7.36 11.34 3.21
C LEU A 113 6.91 11.45 1.75
N VAL A 114 7.41 10.57 0.90
CA VAL A 114 7.21 10.66 -0.56
C VAL A 114 6.60 9.41 -1.20
N ALA A 115 6.55 8.31 -0.46
CA ALA A 115 5.83 7.11 -0.82
C ALA A 115 5.35 6.39 0.43
N PHE A 116 4.28 5.61 0.33
CA PHE A 116 3.86 4.72 1.41
C PHE A 116 3.14 3.48 0.87
N ASN A 117 3.08 2.44 1.70
CA ASN A 117 2.27 1.24 1.53
C ASN A 117 1.71 0.82 2.89
N GLU A 118 0.52 0.26 2.89
CA GLU A 118 -0.18 -0.23 4.08
C GLU A 118 -0.43 -1.73 3.97
N LEU A 119 -0.15 -2.46 5.05
CA LEU A 119 -0.53 -3.86 5.23
C LEU A 119 -1.38 -3.99 6.48
N VAL A 120 -2.46 -4.77 6.39
CA VAL A 120 -3.39 -4.99 7.50
C VAL A 120 -3.75 -6.47 7.63
N ILE A 121 -3.92 -6.94 8.88
CA ILE A 121 -4.48 -8.25 9.19
C ILE A 121 -5.63 -8.08 10.18
N GLY A 122 -6.63 -8.96 10.08
CA GLY A 122 -7.73 -9.04 11.03
C GLY A 122 -7.32 -9.62 12.39
N ALA A 123 -8.31 -9.83 13.25
CA ALA A 123 -8.08 -10.40 14.58
C ALA A 123 -7.56 -11.85 14.56
N ASP A 124 -7.75 -12.58 13.46
CA ASP A 124 -7.16 -13.90 13.26
C ASP A 124 -5.74 -13.77 12.68
N PRO A 125 -4.70 -14.07 13.47
CA PRO A 125 -3.31 -13.93 13.01
C PRO A 125 -2.89 -14.98 11.96
N ALA A 126 -3.70 -16.04 11.76
CA ALA A 126 -3.53 -17.03 10.72
C ALA A 126 -4.41 -16.78 9.48
N GLY A 127 -5.20 -15.72 9.51
CA GLY A 127 -6.01 -15.27 8.40
C GLY A 127 -5.20 -14.61 7.28
N PRO A 128 -5.81 -14.36 6.12
CA PRO A 128 -5.16 -13.62 5.05
C PRO A 128 -4.93 -12.15 5.45
N SER A 129 -3.78 -11.64 5.10
CA SER A 129 -3.47 -10.20 5.17
C SER A 129 -4.01 -9.48 3.94
N GLN A 130 -4.14 -8.17 4.03
CA GLN A 130 -4.56 -7.29 2.94
C GLN A 130 -3.54 -6.17 2.73
N GLN A 131 -3.20 -5.92 1.49
CA GLN A 131 -2.50 -4.71 1.10
C GLN A 131 -3.55 -3.66 0.77
N GLN A 132 -3.46 -2.54 1.48
CA GLN A 132 -4.32 -1.38 1.32
C GLN A 132 -3.68 -0.37 0.36
N ASP A 133 -3.72 0.89 0.71
CA ASP A 133 -3.22 1.99 -0.10
C ASP A 133 -1.71 1.88 -0.40
N THR A 134 -1.35 2.29 -1.60
CA THR A 134 0.05 2.48 -2.00
C THR A 134 0.13 3.71 -2.88
N LEU A 135 0.98 4.64 -2.52
CA LEU A 135 1.24 5.86 -3.28
C LEU A 135 2.74 6.11 -3.43
N VAL A 136 3.14 6.63 -4.59
CA VAL A 136 4.40 7.32 -4.82
C VAL A 136 4.06 8.67 -5.42
N LEU A 137 4.47 9.75 -4.76
CA LEU A 137 4.27 11.10 -5.26
C LEU A 137 4.89 11.27 -6.64
N ARG A 138 4.24 12.02 -7.53
CA ARG A 138 4.62 12.15 -8.95
C ARG A 138 6.06 12.59 -9.13
N GLU A 139 6.51 13.54 -8.31
CA GLU A 139 7.83 14.15 -8.34
C GLU A 139 8.95 13.17 -7.96
N HIS A 140 8.58 12.06 -7.28
CA HIS A 140 9.51 11.04 -6.79
C HIS A 140 9.37 9.69 -7.52
N ARG A 141 8.63 9.65 -8.63
CA ARG A 141 8.54 8.45 -9.48
C ARG A 141 9.85 8.21 -10.23
N GLY A 142 10.06 6.99 -10.68
CA GLY A 142 11.28 6.60 -11.38
C GLY A 142 12.42 6.10 -10.47
N HIS A 143 12.28 6.21 -9.14
CA HIS A 143 13.26 5.77 -8.14
C HIS A 143 12.91 4.41 -7.50
N ARG A 144 12.04 3.61 -8.11
CA ARG A 144 11.57 2.30 -7.61
C ARG A 144 10.95 2.32 -6.20
N LEU A 145 10.47 3.48 -5.73
CA LEU A 145 9.95 3.64 -4.37
C LEU A 145 8.71 2.78 -4.09
N GLY A 146 7.85 2.56 -5.08
CA GLY A 146 6.71 1.66 -4.93
C GLY A 146 7.15 0.22 -4.63
N MET A 147 8.19 -0.27 -5.31
CA MET A 147 8.79 -1.58 -5.03
C MET A 147 9.45 -1.57 -3.65
N LEU A 148 10.19 -0.52 -3.32
CA LEU A 148 10.87 -0.36 -2.05
C LEU A 148 9.93 -0.49 -0.86
N VAL A 149 8.87 0.34 -0.81
CA VAL A 149 7.94 0.33 0.34
C VAL A 149 7.14 -0.97 0.45
N LYS A 150 6.76 -1.59 -0.68
CA LYS A 150 6.06 -2.88 -0.67
C LYS A 150 6.96 -4.01 -0.18
N CYS A 151 8.16 -4.16 -0.74
CA CYS A 151 9.06 -5.25 -0.36
C CYS A 151 9.57 -5.09 1.08
N ALA A 152 9.91 -3.87 1.52
CA ALA A 152 10.28 -3.61 2.91
C ALA A 152 9.12 -3.92 3.87
N GLY A 153 7.90 -3.50 3.51
CA GLY A 153 6.69 -3.81 4.27
C GLY A 153 6.45 -5.32 4.39
N LEU A 154 6.49 -6.05 3.28
CA LEU A 154 6.29 -7.51 3.26
C LEU A 154 7.35 -8.25 4.08
N THR A 155 8.60 -7.78 4.06
CA THR A 155 9.69 -8.35 4.85
C THR A 155 9.41 -8.24 6.35
N THR A 156 9.15 -7.03 6.84
CA THR A 156 8.80 -6.78 8.25
C THR A 156 7.50 -7.48 8.64
N TRP A 157 6.48 -7.44 7.76
CA TRP A 157 5.18 -8.06 7.98
C TRP A 157 5.30 -9.54 8.29
N ARG A 158 6.01 -10.26 7.44
CA ARG A 158 6.20 -11.69 7.59
C ARG A 158 7.07 -12.06 8.78
N ALA A 159 8.12 -11.28 9.04
CA ALA A 159 9.09 -11.60 10.09
C ALA A 159 8.57 -11.29 11.50
N GLU A 160 7.80 -10.21 11.66
CA GLU A 160 7.55 -9.63 12.99
C GLU A 160 6.05 -9.47 13.33
N ILE A 161 5.18 -9.25 12.33
CA ILE A 161 3.80 -8.85 12.59
C ILE A 161 2.82 -9.98 12.35
N ALA A 162 2.88 -10.61 11.19
CA ALA A 162 1.95 -11.66 10.77
C ALA A 162 2.67 -12.91 10.25
N PRO A 163 3.54 -13.56 11.06
CA PRO A 163 4.36 -14.70 10.63
C PRO A 163 3.53 -15.93 10.25
N HIS A 164 2.27 -15.99 10.63
CA HIS A 164 1.35 -17.09 10.35
C HIS A 164 0.33 -16.78 9.26
N SER A 165 0.33 -15.56 8.72
CA SER A 165 -0.55 -15.21 7.60
C SER A 165 -0.06 -15.93 6.33
N PRO A 166 -0.93 -16.69 5.65
CA PRO A 166 -0.50 -17.48 4.49
C PRO A 166 -0.31 -16.63 3.23
N LYS A 167 -1.05 -15.55 3.12
CA LYS A 167 -1.07 -14.73 1.90
C LYS A 167 -1.45 -13.29 2.16
N VAL A 168 -1.08 -12.41 1.22
CA VAL A 168 -1.56 -11.03 1.13
C VAL A 168 -2.49 -10.91 -0.07
N ILE A 169 -3.66 -10.30 0.12
CA ILE A 169 -4.64 -10.01 -0.93
C ILE A 169 -4.58 -8.51 -1.23
N THR A 170 -4.75 -8.13 -2.49
CA THR A 170 -4.83 -6.73 -2.93
C THR A 170 -5.85 -6.58 -4.05
N TYR A 171 -6.41 -5.38 -4.17
CA TYR A 171 -7.36 -4.99 -5.20
C TYR A 171 -6.80 -3.82 -5.99
N ASN A 172 -6.83 -3.88 -7.30
CA ASN A 172 -6.36 -2.81 -8.16
C ASN A 172 -7.23 -2.69 -9.39
N ALA A 173 -7.53 -1.47 -9.78
CA ALA A 173 -8.13 -1.20 -11.07
C ALA A 173 -7.27 -1.75 -12.22
N GLU A 174 -7.88 -2.37 -13.22
CA GLU A 174 -7.15 -2.98 -14.36
C GLU A 174 -6.37 -1.95 -15.17
N GLU A 175 -6.80 -0.71 -15.20
CA GLU A 175 -6.11 0.40 -15.84
C GLU A 175 -4.89 0.90 -15.07
N ASN A 176 -4.74 0.55 -13.79
CA ASN A 176 -3.58 0.95 -12.98
C ASN A 176 -2.36 0.06 -13.26
N ARG A 177 -1.93 0.04 -14.53
CA ARG A 177 -0.78 -0.77 -14.96
C ARG A 177 0.49 -0.59 -14.13
N PRO A 178 0.91 0.64 -13.75
CA PRO A 178 2.11 0.79 -12.93
C PRO A 178 2.05 0.02 -11.60
N MET A 179 0.88 -0.03 -10.97
CA MET A 179 0.69 -0.77 -9.72
C MET A 179 0.62 -2.29 -9.95
N LEU A 180 -0.08 -2.70 -11.01
CA LEU A 180 -0.17 -4.10 -11.40
C LEU A 180 1.20 -4.67 -11.76
N ASP A 181 2.02 -3.93 -12.51
CA ASP A 181 3.38 -4.35 -12.88
C ASP A 181 4.27 -4.57 -11.67
N ILE A 182 4.17 -3.70 -10.63
CA ILE A 182 4.89 -3.88 -9.37
C ILE A 182 4.38 -5.13 -8.64
N ASN A 183 3.07 -5.31 -8.53
CA ASN A 183 2.48 -6.46 -7.86
C ASN A 183 2.85 -7.78 -8.56
N GLU A 184 2.73 -7.84 -9.88
CA GLU A 184 3.10 -9.00 -10.68
C GLU A 184 4.59 -9.35 -10.53
N ALA A 185 5.48 -8.34 -10.52
CA ALA A 185 6.91 -8.52 -10.31
C ALA A 185 7.25 -9.08 -8.90
N ILE A 186 6.46 -8.73 -7.87
CA ILE A 186 6.59 -9.27 -6.51
C ILE A 186 6.10 -10.73 -6.46
N GLY A 187 5.18 -11.12 -7.36
CA GLY A 187 4.62 -12.46 -7.42
C GLY A 187 3.13 -12.54 -7.08
N PHE A 188 2.43 -11.41 -7.02
CA PHE A 188 0.97 -11.44 -6.92
C PHE A 188 0.37 -12.04 -8.19
N VAL A 189 -0.55 -12.97 -8.02
CA VAL A 189 -1.29 -13.61 -9.11
C VAL A 189 -2.78 -13.32 -8.97
N PRO A 190 -3.51 -13.16 -10.09
CA PRO A 190 -4.96 -12.98 -10.04
C PRO A 190 -5.63 -14.14 -9.32
N VAL A 191 -6.63 -13.82 -8.50
CA VAL A 191 -7.51 -14.82 -7.87
C VAL A 191 -8.68 -15.07 -8.81
N ALA A 192 -8.93 -16.36 -9.11
CA ALA A 192 -10.01 -16.78 -10.01
C ALA A 192 -11.37 -16.80 -9.31
#